data_d7f380462aaa6146470f19a5d71069d6
#
_entry.id   d7f380462aaa6146470f19a5d71069d6
#
_cell.length_a   1.000
_cell.length_b   1.000
_cell.length_c   1.000
_cell.angle_alpha   90.00
_cell.angle_beta   90.00
_cell.angle_gamma   90.00
#
_symmetry.space_group_name_H-M   'P 1'
#
loop_
_entity.id
_entity.type
_entity.pdbx_description
1 polymer ?
#
loop_
_entity_poly.entity_id
_entity_poly.type
_entity_poly.pdbx_seq_one_letter_code
_entity_poly.pdbx_strand_id
1 'polypeptide(L)'
;MTFAEDMSYNHGPMISRELYDKFMLPFYQELTPIIRAHGTRVFIDTDGFVEPLIPWFLEGGIEGILPLERMAGVDVNRIRQNYPDLFMVGGYDKTVMHKGEAAMRAEFERILPAIRSGAYLPGVDHQTPPDVSMENYAIFVRLLKEYAQYSGADRK
;
A
#
# COMPACT_ATOMS: atom_id res chain seq x y z
N MET A 1 -0.77 13.97 2.97
CA MET A 1 -0.46 14.46 1.60
C MET A 1 -0.04 13.31 0.74
N THR A 2 -0.56 13.19 -0.46
CA THR A 2 -0.18 12.14 -1.40
C THR A 2 0.35 12.77 -2.67
N PHE A 3 1.52 12.33 -3.12
CA PHE A 3 2.04 12.59 -4.46
C PHE A 3 1.52 11.50 -5.39
N ALA A 4 0.92 11.84 -6.51
CA ALA A 4 0.41 10.91 -7.52
C ALA A 4 1.47 10.75 -8.61
N GLU A 5 2.15 9.62 -8.58
CA GLU A 5 3.38 9.38 -9.35
C GLU A 5 3.41 7.96 -9.90
N ASP A 6 3.00 7.72 -11.10
CA ASP A 6 3.09 6.39 -11.72
C ASP A 6 4.53 6.08 -12.19
N MET A 7 5.41 5.75 -11.25
CA MET A 7 6.82 5.46 -11.52
C MET A 7 7.17 3.98 -11.64
N SER A 8 6.20 3.07 -11.43
CA SER A 8 6.38 1.63 -11.59
C SER A 8 5.26 0.98 -12.40
N TYR A 9 5.56 -0.20 -12.93
CA TYR A 9 4.65 -1.05 -13.67
C TYR A 9 4.90 -2.52 -13.30
N ASN A 10 4.32 -3.47 -14.02
CA ASN A 10 4.34 -4.90 -13.67
C ASN A 10 5.74 -5.48 -13.36
N HIS A 11 6.79 -4.89 -13.90
CA HIS A 11 8.18 -5.39 -13.74
C HIS A 11 9.07 -4.45 -12.91
N GLY A 12 8.50 -3.47 -12.23
CA GLY A 12 9.23 -2.53 -11.37
C GLY A 12 9.34 -1.13 -11.97
N PRO A 13 10.41 -0.39 -11.62
CA PRO A 13 10.57 1.02 -11.99
C PRO A 13 10.54 1.26 -13.50
N MET A 14 9.84 2.31 -13.92
CA MET A 14 9.82 2.82 -15.31
C MET A 14 10.91 3.85 -15.57
N ILE A 15 11.59 4.33 -14.53
CA ILE A 15 12.73 5.25 -14.61
C ILE A 15 13.96 4.60 -13.99
N SER A 16 15.15 5.02 -14.43
CA SER A 16 16.38 4.59 -13.81
C SER A 16 16.60 5.29 -12.46
N ARG A 17 17.41 4.68 -11.59
CA ARG A 17 17.84 5.30 -10.34
C ARG A 17 18.50 6.66 -10.59
N GLU A 18 19.33 6.76 -11.62
CA GLU A 18 20.02 8.00 -12.00
C GLU A 18 19.04 9.14 -12.34
N LEU A 19 17.98 8.81 -13.10
CA LEU A 19 16.95 9.81 -13.44
C LEU A 19 16.13 10.21 -12.21
N TYR A 20 15.81 9.25 -11.35
CA TYR A 20 15.15 9.53 -10.07
C TYR A 20 16.00 10.48 -9.20
N ASP A 21 17.28 10.18 -9.01
CA ASP A 21 18.18 11.00 -8.21
C ASP A 21 18.34 12.41 -8.76
N LYS A 22 18.32 12.54 -10.09
CA LYS A 22 18.50 13.83 -10.75
C LYS A 22 17.26 14.73 -10.71
N PHE A 23 16.08 14.15 -10.90
CA PHE A 23 14.86 14.92 -11.15
C PHE A 23 13.79 14.81 -10.05
N MET A 24 13.71 13.67 -9.35
CA MET A 24 12.65 13.43 -8.38
C MET A 24 13.11 13.62 -6.94
N LEU A 25 14.24 13.03 -6.59
CA LEU A 25 14.75 13.04 -5.22
C LEU A 25 14.97 14.45 -4.66
N PRO A 26 15.57 15.42 -5.37
CA PRO A 26 15.73 16.79 -4.84
C PRO A 26 14.38 17.47 -4.55
N PHE A 27 13.40 17.24 -5.41
CA PHE A 27 12.05 17.77 -5.22
C PHE A 27 11.38 17.22 -3.94
N TYR A 28 11.46 15.92 -3.71
CA TYR A 28 10.93 15.33 -2.47
C TYR A 28 11.69 15.81 -1.24
N GLN A 29 13.02 15.88 -1.30
CA GLN A 29 13.85 16.36 -0.19
C GLN A 29 13.56 17.82 0.19
N GLU A 30 13.12 18.65 -0.75
CA GLU A 30 12.70 20.01 -0.48
C GLU A 30 11.29 20.06 0.15
N LEU A 31 10.32 19.31 -0.37
CA LEU A 31 8.92 19.42 0.03
C LEU A 31 8.56 18.61 1.27
N THR A 32 9.09 17.38 1.41
CA THR A 32 8.66 16.48 2.49
C THR A 32 8.94 17.03 3.88
N PRO A 33 10.07 17.72 4.17
CA PRO A 33 10.28 18.33 5.48
C PRO A 33 9.25 19.43 5.80
N ILE A 34 8.86 20.22 4.80
CA ILE A 34 7.87 21.28 4.97
C ILE A 34 6.51 20.67 5.32
N ILE A 35 6.08 19.66 4.58
CA ILE A 35 4.80 18.97 4.81
C ILE A 35 4.78 18.33 6.21
N ARG A 36 5.86 17.65 6.58
CA ARG A 36 6.00 16.98 7.88
C ARG A 36 6.03 17.95 9.06
N ALA A 37 6.61 19.14 8.87
CA ALA A 37 6.62 20.20 9.90
C ALA A 37 5.21 20.69 10.27
N HIS A 38 4.22 20.47 9.37
CA HIS A 38 2.81 20.75 9.62
C HIS A 38 2.03 19.53 10.17
N GLY A 39 2.73 18.50 10.65
CA GLY A 39 2.11 17.28 11.21
C GLY A 39 1.46 16.37 10.16
N THR A 40 1.71 16.59 8.87
CA THR A 40 1.10 15.82 7.77
C THR A 40 2.04 14.70 7.35
N ARG A 41 1.50 13.47 7.25
CA ARG A 41 2.21 12.33 6.68
C ARG A 41 2.30 12.45 5.16
N VAL A 42 3.41 11.96 4.60
CA VAL A 42 3.68 12.04 3.17
C VAL A 42 3.61 10.64 2.56
N PHE A 43 2.71 10.48 1.59
CA PHE A 43 2.51 9.24 0.86
C PHE A 43 2.83 9.42 -0.63
N ILE A 44 3.12 8.31 -1.28
CA ILE A 44 3.20 8.23 -2.73
C ILE A 44 2.14 7.26 -3.27
N ASP A 45 1.46 7.67 -4.32
CA ASP A 45 0.52 6.86 -5.08
C ASP A 45 1.22 6.45 -6.38
N THR A 46 1.49 5.16 -6.51
CA THR A 46 2.15 4.59 -7.68
C THR A 46 1.75 3.13 -7.87
N ASP A 47 1.27 2.82 -9.04
CA ASP A 47 0.83 1.49 -9.42
C ASP A 47 1.99 0.51 -9.67
N GLY A 48 1.67 -0.77 -9.85
CA GLY A 48 2.60 -1.78 -10.28
C GLY A 48 3.50 -2.38 -9.19
N PHE A 49 4.62 -2.97 -9.61
CA PHE A 49 5.58 -3.61 -8.70
C PHE A 49 6.50 -2.56 -8.07
N VAL A 50 6.03 -1.93 -7.01
CA VAL A 50 6.66 -0.78 -6.35
C VAL A 50 7.83 -1.14 -5.43
N GLU A 51 7.97 -2.39 -4.99
CA GLU A 51 8.93 -2.77 -3.95
C GLU A 51 10.38 -2.31 -4.21
N PRO A 52 10.93 -2.35 -5.43
CA PRO A 52 12.28 -1.83 -5.69
C PRO A 52 12.43 -0.31 -5.50
N LEU A 53 11.32 0.44 -5.56
CA LEU A 53 11.31 1.89 -5.38
C LEU A 53 11.23 2.32 -3.91
N ILE A 54 10.83 1.44 -3.00
CA ILE A 54 10.65 1.79 -1.58
C ILE A 54 11.89 2.48 -0.98
N PRO A 55 13.13 1.97 -1.15
CA PRO A 55 14.31 2.66 -0.64
C PRO A 55 14.47 4.07 -1.20
N TRP A 56 14.14 4.28 -2.48
CA TRP A 56 14.26 5.59 -3.12
C TRP A 56 13.28 6.59 -2.53
N PHE A 57 12.06 6.16 -2.28
CA PHE A 57 11.02 7.00 -1.67
C PHE A 57 11.37 7.37 -0.22
N LEU A 58 11.89 6.42 0.55
CA LEU A 58 12.34 6.68 1.93
C LEU A 58 13.46 7.73 1.98
N GLU A 59 14.41 7.70 1.03
CA GLU A 59 15.47 8.72 0.89
C GLU A 59 14.90 10.12 0.59
N GLY A 60 13.75 10.18 -0.10
CA GLY A 60 13.00 11.41 -0.36
C GLY A 60 12.14 11.88 0.82
N GLY A 61 12.09 11.11 1.93
CA GLY A 61 11.27 11.44 3.10
C GLY A 61 9.80 11.04 2.96
N ILE A 62 9.45 10.22 1.98
CA ILE A 62 8.13 9.59 1.86
C ILE A 62 7.96 8.57 2.99
N GLU A 63 6.79 8.57 3.62
CA GLU A 63 6.51 7.75 4.80
C GLU A 63 5.55 6.59 4.52
N GLY A 64 4.84 6.64 3.40
CA GLY A 64 3.86 5.62 3.06
C GLY A 64 3.60 5.48 1.57
N ILE A 65 3.01 4.35 1.19
CA ILE A 65 2.77 3.96 -0.21
C ILE A 65 1.36 3.41 -0.37
N LEU A 66 0.75 3.71 -1.52
CA LEU A 66 -0.50 3.14 -2.01
C LEU A 66 -0.43 2.97 -3.54
N PRO A 67 -1.30 2.11 -4.17
CA PRO A 67 -2.30 1.22 -3.56
C PRO A 67 -1.79 -0.20 -3.27
N LEU A 68 -0.53 -0.53 -3.56
CA LEU A 68 0.11 -1.82 -3.29
C LEU A 68 -0.52 -2.97 -4.09
N GLU A 69 -0.39 -2.93 -5.41
CA GLU A 69 -1.05 -3.84 -6.32
C GLU A 69 -0.60 -5.31 -6.18
N ARG A 70 -1.49 -6.15 -5.66
CA ARG A 70 -1.24 -7.60 -5.48
C ARG A 70 -1.01 -8.32 -6.82
N MET A 71 -1.72 -7.93 -7.87
CA MET A 71 -1.57 -8.52 -9.21
C MET A 71 -0.20 -8.23 -9.83
N ALA A 72 0.45 -7.13 -9.47
CA ALA A 72 1.82 -6.81 -9.87
C ALA A 72 2.88 -7.56 -9.06
N GLY A 73 2.48 -8.41 -8.10
CA GLY A 73 3.40 -9.20 -7.27
C GLY A 73 3.77 -8.57 -5.93
N VAL A 74 3.18 -7.43 -5.58
CA VAL A 74 3.40 -6.78 -4.28
C VAL A 74 2.85 -7.64 -3.15
N ASP A 75 3.61 -7.74 -2.05
CA ASP A 75 3.17 -8.46 -0.86
C ASP A 75 3.38 -7.63 0.41
N VAL A 76 2.27 -7.26 1.06
CA VAL A 76 2.27 -6.39 2.25
C VAL A 76 3.02 -7.01 3.44
N ASN A 77 3.04 -8.33 3.57
CA ASN A 77 3.78 -8.98 4.65
C ASN A 77 5.30 -8.91 4.38
N ARG A 78 5.73 -9.11 3.13
CA ARG A 78 7.13 -8.97 2.72
C ARG A 78 7.61 -7.52 2.89
N ILE A 79 6.79 -6.55 2.48
CA ILE A 79 7.09 -5.14 2.70
C ILE A 79 7.23 -4.86 4.19
N ARG A 80 6.30 -5.30 5.02
CA ARG A 80 6.35 -5.09 6.47
C ARG A 80 7.59 -5.68 7.12
N GLN A 81 8.03 -6.87 6.68
CA GLN A 81 9.27 -7.49 7.19
C GLN A 81 10.51 -6.67 6.88
N ASN A 82 10.57 -6.09 5.67
CA ASN A 82 11.73 -5.32 5.21
C ASN A 82 11.70 -3.85 5.68
N TYR A 83 10.49 -3.30 5.90
CA TYR A 83 10.26 -1.88 6.23
C TYR A 83 9.23 -1.77 7.36
N PRO A 84 9.65 -1.99 8.64
CA PRO A 84 8.74 -2.10 9.77
C PRO A 84 7.89 -0.85 10.04
N ASP A 85 8.41 0.33 9.70
CA ASP A 85 7.77 1.61 9.99
C ASP A 85 7.04 2.24 8.80
N LEU A 86 7.12 1.62 7.62
CA LEU A 86 6.46 2.14 6.41
C LEU A 86 4.94 2.10 6.58
N PHE A 87 4.28 3.21 6.31
CA PHE A 87 2.83 3.23 6.19
C PHE A 87 2.38 2.60 4.88
N MET A 88 1.40 1.73 4.96
CA MET A 88 0.87 1.01 3.81
C MET A 88 -0.64 1.21 3.69
N VAL A 89 -1.13 1.39 2.45
CA VAL A 89 -2.56 1.47 2.16
C VAL A 89 -2.87 0.59 0.96
N GLY A 90 -3.96 -0.19 1.02
CA GLY A 90 -4.37 -1.08 -0.07
C GLY A 90 -3.89 -2.52 0.12
N GLY A 91 -3.39 -3.16 -0.92
CA GLY A 91 -2.74 -4.48 -0.86
C GLY A 91 -3.65 -5.69 -0.63
N TYR A 92 -4.96 -5.50 -0.53
CA TYR A 92 -5.95 -6.58 -0.50
C TYR A 92 -6.25 -7.02 -1.94
N ASP A 93 -6.13 -8.31 -2.22
CA ASP A 93 -6.37 -8.86 -3.56
C ASP A 93 -7.85 -8.70 -3.96
N LYS A 94 -8.13 -7.69 -4.79
CA LYS A 94 -9.48 -7.43 -5.31
C LYS A 94 -10.06 -8.59 -6.12
N THR A 95 -9.21 -9.45 -6.70
CA THR A 95 -9.65 -10.55 -7.57
C THR A 95 -10.34 -11.70 -6.84
N VAL A 96 -10.32 -11.70 -5.50
CA VAL A 96 -11.05 -12.71 -4.71
C VAL A 96 -12.47 -12.25 -4.36
N MET A 97 -12.79 -10.98 -4.52
CA MET A 97 -14.06 -10.42 -4.05
C MET A 97 -15.29 -11.02 -4.74
N HIS A 98 -15.21 -11.37 -6.02
CA HIS A 98 -16.29 -12.03 -6.75
C HIS A 98 -16.52 -13.49 -6.33
N LYS A 99 -15.56 -14.10 -5.61
CA LYS A 99 -15.58 -15.53 -5.20
C LYS A 99 -16.35 -15.78 -3.89
N GLY A 100 -16.89 -14.74 -3.27
CA GLY A 100 -17.69 -14.84 -2.06
C GLY A 100 -16.88 -14.83 -0.76
N GLU A 101 -17.59 -14.93 0.38
CA GLU A 101 -17.04 -14.67 1.71
C GLU A 101 -15.85 -15.52 2.08
N ALA A 102 -15.87 -16.82 1.79
CA ALA A 102 -14.78 -17.71 2.17
C ALA A 102 -13.43 -17.30 1.53
N ALA A 103 -13.44 -16.91 0.25
CA ALA A 103 -12.25 -16.44 -0.45
C ALA A 103 -11.78 -15.08 0.08
N MET A 104 -12.71 -14.17 0.35
CA MET A 104 -12.41 -12.88 0.94
C MET A 104 -11.80 -13.02 2.35
N ARG A 105 -12.33 -13.91 3.17
CA ARG A 105 -11.81 -14.17 4.51
C ARG A 105 -10.39 -14.77 4.45
N ALA A 106 -10.15 -15.72 3.56
CA ALA A 106 -8.81 -16.28 3.35
C ALA A 106 -7.77 -15.21 2.98
N GLU A 107 -8.17 -14.22 2.19
CA GLU A 107 -7.30 -13.09 1.84
C GLU A 107 -7.03 -12.18 3.05
N PHE A 108 -8.04 -11.88 3.87
CA PHE A 108 -7.82 -11.16 5.13
C PHE A 108 -6.88 -11.92 6.08
N GLU A 109 -7.03 -13.24 6.20
CA GLU A 109 -6.09 -14.06 6.98
C GLU A 109 -4.66 -13.99 6.44
N ARG A 110 -4.48 -13.97 5.12
CA ARG A 110 -3.17 -13.81 4.49
C ARG A 110 -2.50 -12.49 4.89
N ILE A 111 -3.24 -11.38 4.91
CA ILE A 111 -2.70 -10.05 5.25
C ILE A 111 -2.75 -9.72 6.75
N LEU A 112 -3.34 -10.59 7.57
CA LEU A 112 -3.52 -10.36 9.00
C LEU A 112 -2.21 -10.04 9.74
N PRO A 113 -1.05 -10.67 9.45
CA PRO A 113 0.21 -10.29 10.10
C PRO A 113 0.58 -8.82 9.86
N ALA A 114 0.39 -8.30 8.64
CA ALA A 114 0.61 -6.89 8.34
C ALA A 114 -0.40 -5.98 9.07
N ILE A 115 -1.68 -6.38 9.18
CA ILE A 115 -2.69 -5.64 9.95
C ILE A 115 -2.28 -5.55 11.42
N ARG A 116 -1.89 -6.66 12.04
CA ARG A 116 -1.49 -6.71 13.45
C ARG A 116 -0.25 -5.89 13.77
N SER A 117 0.66 -5.74 12.80
CA SER A 117 1.85 -4.90 12.95
C SER A 117 1.55 -3.40 13.02
N GLY A 118 0.34 -2.94 12.66
CA GLY A 118 -0.03 -1.53 12.59
C GLY A 118 0.63 -0.76 11.44
N ALA A 119 0.36 0.55 11.35
CA ALA A 119 0.76 1.42 10.24
C ALA A 119 0.35 0.87 8.85
N TYR A 120 -0.76 0.13 8.82
CA TYR A 120 -1.34 -0.45 7.62
C TYR A 120 -2.85 -0.24 7.61
N LEU A 121 -3.35 0.33 6.54
CA LEU A 121 -4.78 0.48 6.26
C LEU A 121 -5.14 -0.50 5.13
N PRO A 122 -5.68 -1.68 5.47
CA PRO A 122 -6.08 -2.64 4.45
C PRO A 122 -7.23 -2.08 3.60
N GLY A 123 -7.15 -2.28 2.31
CA GLY A 123 -8.15 -1.88 1.33
C GLY A 123 -7.88 -2.61 0.02
N VAL A 124 -8.77 -2.49 -0.93
CA VAL A 124 -8.52 -3.04 -2.27
C VAL A 124 -7.23 -2.45 -2.84
N ASP A 125 -6.50 -3.28 -3.56
CA ASP A 125 -5.20 -2.94 -4.12
C ASP A 125 -5.28 -2.00 -5.35
N HIS A 126 -6.43 -1.52 -5.67
CA HIS A 126 -6.78 -0.51 -6.69
C HIS A 126 -8.31 -0.35 -6.72
N GLN A 127 -8.91 -0.16 -7.89
CA GLN A 127 -10.36 -0.05 -8.04
C GLN A 127 -11.06 -1.41 -7.84
N THR A 128 -12.25 -1.39 -7.24
CA THR A 128 -13.10 -2.59 -7.16
C THR A 128 -13.49 -3.06 -8.56
N PRO A 129 -13.27 -4.34 -8.92
CA PRO A 129 -13.62 -4.86 -10.23
C PRO A 129 -15.14 -4.80 -10.51
N PRO A 130 -15.55 -4.63 -11.78
CA PRO A 130 -16.96 -4.49 -12.14
C PRO A 130 -17.79 -5.76 -11.96
N ASP A 131 -17.17 -6.93 -11.83
CA ASP A 131 -17.80 -8.22 -11.57
C ASP A 131 -18.10 -8.48 -10.09
N VAL A 132 -17.72 -7.57 -9.21
CA VAL A 132 -18.05 -7.63 -7.78
C VAL A 132 -19.49 -7.15 -7.56
N SER A 133 -20.36 -8.05 -7.12
CA SER A 133 -21.75 -7.70 -6.79
C SER A 133 -21.82 -6.80 -5.56
N MET A 134 -22.91 -6.04 -5.41
CA MET A 134 -23.17 -5.23 -4.22
C MET A 134 -23.22 -6.07 -2.94
N GLU A 135 -23.71 -7.30 -3.04
CA GLU A 135 -23.72 -8.26 -1.91
C GLU A 135 -22.29 -8.61 -1.49
N ASN A 136 -21.43 -8.99 -2.44
CA ASN A 136 -20.02 -9.29 -2.16
C ASN A 136 -19.27 -8.06 -1.64
N TYR A 137 -19.55 -6.88 -2.16
CA TYR A 137 -18.96 -5.65 -1.63
C TYR A 137 -19.39 -5.39 -0.17
N ALA A 138 -20.64 -5.61 0.16
CA ALA A 138 -21.11 -5.48 1.55
C ALA A 138 -20.44 -6.50 2.48
N ILE A 139 -20.22 -7.74 2.02
CA ILE A 139 -19.45 -8.75 2.75
C ILE A 139 -18.01 -8.27 2.97
N PHE A 140 -17.35 -7.76 1.93
CA PHE A 140 -16.00 -7.20 2.04
C PHE A 140 -15.91 -6.11 3.11
N VAL A 141 -16.84 -5.14 3.09
CA VAL A 141 -16.88 -4.04 4.07
C VAL A 141 -17.09 -4.56 5.50
N ARG A 142 -17.92 -5.57 5.68
CA ARG A 142 -18.13 -6.21 6.98
C ARG A 142 -16.85 -6.88 7.48
N LEU A 143 -16.18 -7.66 6.63
CA LEU A 143 -14.92 -8.32 6.96
C LEU A 143 -13.81 -7.29 7.23
N LEU A 144 -13.72 -6.23 6.43
CA LEU A 144 -12.76 -5.15 6.67
C LEU A 144 -12.90 -4.57 8.08
N LYS A 145 -14.13 -4.31 8.53
CA LYS A 145 -14.40 -3.81 9.90
C LYS A 145 -14.05 -4.84 10.96
N GLU A 146 -14.29 -6.13 10.71
CA GLU A 146 -13.93 -7.23 11.60
C GLU A 146 -12.39 -7.30 11.78
N TYR A 147 -11.64 -7.31 10.67
CA TYR A 147 -10.18 -7.42 10.72
C TYR A 147 -9.48 -6.14 11.17
N ALA A 148 -10.08 -4.97 10.96
CA ALA A 148 -9.52 -3.70 11.43
C ALA A 148 -9.38 -3.63 12.96
N GLN A 149 -10.15 -4.45 13.72
CA GLN A 149 -10.02 -4.55 15.18
C GLN A 149 -8.67 -5.09 15.64
N TYR A 150 -7.94 -5.79 14.76
CA TYR A 150 -6.61 -6.32 15.06
C TYR A 150 -5.48 -5.33 14.72
N SER A 151 -5.81 -4.15 14.20
CA SER A 151 -4.79 -3.16 13.80
C SER A 151 -3.87 -2.79 14.95
N GLY A 152 -2.57 -3.01 14.76
CA GLY A 152 -1.55 -2.68 15.75
C GLY A 152 -1.54 -3.59 16.99
N ALA A 153 -2.22 -4.72 16.99
CA ALA A 153 -2.29 -5.62 18.15
C ALA A 153 -0.91 -6.15 18.60
N ASP A 154 0.06 -6.22 17.69
CA ASP A 154 1.42 -6.70 17.98
C ASP A 154 2.43 -5.53 18.17
N ARG A 155 2.00 -4.27 18.05
CA ARG A 155 2.82 -3.10 18.39
C ARG A 155 2.89 -2.95 19.92
N LYS A 156 4.09 -3.14 20.45
CA LYS A 156 4.42 -2.85 21.85
C LYS A 156 5.00 -1.44 21.99
#